data_9d8c03aee125e3fce467c847284b9c3e
#
_entry.id   9d8c03aee125e3fce467c847284b9c3e
#
_cell.length_a   1.000
_cell.length_b   1.000
_cell.length_c   1.000
_cell.angle_alpha   90.00
_cell.angle_beta   90.00
_cell.angle_gamma   90.00
#
_symmetry.space_group_name_H-M   'P 1'
#
loop_
_entity.id
_entity.type
_entity.pdbx_description
1 polymer ?
#
loop_
_entity_poly.entity_id
_entity_poly.type
_entity_poly.pdbx_seq_one_letter_code
_entity_poly.pdbx_strand_id
1 'polypeptide(L)'
;MSRPFLRNSLALRIALPLVLIAPVFWFAGCATPPARPQAEPLPDNEVVQTRPGATPREKMIEIALTEWDRWGRQVVRVGRDDTYCVAGGGFPDQPQGRWLTPDDPMPTPSDEGSGTDMPLPKAVAEPAAPAQAPCLRYPDGTGGEATARGCMLAKRYWGIVGKTPTCQQLTTGGWAWSAVFISWIMRKAGLQNDQFLTGATHAEYVTDARDHLLRHPAFVLERTPAVPRPGDLICTARGADRFMTDPAEIQPGRTPMHCDLVVEMDPVRHEVKSIGGNVQQSASMSITELNDANQLDPYTNSVMQWLVVLRNQLP
;
A
#
# COMPACT_ATOMS: atom_id res chain seq x y z
N MET A 1 80.51 -37.58 -29.97
CA MET A 1 80.15 -38.71 -30.86
C MET A 1 78.65 -38.67 -31.10
N SER A 2 78.30 -38.86 -32.42
CA SER A 2 76.98 -39.18 -32.96
C SER A 2 76.06 -38.04 -33.32
N ARG A 3 75.86 -37.97 -34.47
CA ARG A 3 75.29 -37.24 -35.62
C ARG A 3 73.77 -36.94 -35.59
N PRO A 4 73.31 -36.04 -36.45
CA PRO A 4 71.96 -35.48 -36.46
C PRO A 4 70.97 -36.27 -37.34
N PHE A 5 69.71 -36.20 -37.11
CA PHE A 5 68.67 -36.63 -38.08
C PHE A 5 67.87 -35.42 -38.57
N LEU A 6 68.04 -35.16 -39.86
CA LEU A 6 67.14 -34.32 -40.64
C LEU A 6 65.77 -34.96 -40.81
N ARG A 7 64.73 -34.22 -40.61
CA ARG A 7 63.39 -34.56 -41.09
C ARG A 7 62.76 -33.37 -41.79
N ASN A 8 62.56 -33.50 -43.09
CA ASN A 8 61.78 -32.61 -43.94
C ASN A 8 60.37 -32.46 -43.42
N SER A 9 59.88 -31.23 -43.24
CA SER A 9 58.47 -30.93 -43.04
C SER A 9 57.96 -30.21 -44.31
N LEU A 10 57.02 -30.86 -44.95
CA LEU A 10 56.19 -30.36 -46.05
C LEU A 10 55.33 -29.20 -45.51
N ALA A 11 55.50 -28.01 -46.09
CA ALA A 11 54.66 -26.86 -45.77
C ALA A 11 53.35 -26.96 -46.55
N LEU A 12 52.28 -27.34 -45.82
CA LEU A 12 50.93 -27.28 -46.35
C LEU A 12 50.41 -25.84 -46.21
N ARG A 13 50.30 -25.11 -47.33
CA ARG A 13 49.70 -23.79 -47.38
C ARG A 13 48.17 -23.94 -47.33
N ILE A 14 47.59 -23.71 -46.22
CA ILE A 14 46.13 -23.57 -46.05
C ILE A 14 45.80 -22.09 -46.31
N ALA A 15 45.09 -21.82 -47.38
CA ALA A 15 44.50 -20.51 -47.65
C ALA A 15 43.26 -20.34 -46.79
N LEU A 16 43.32 -19.46 -45.81
CA LEU A 16 42.12 -19.03 -45.07
C LEU A 16 41.35 -18.00 -45.89
N PRO A 17 40.02 -18.15 -46.07
CA PRO A 17 39.21 -17.10 -46.64
C PRO A 17 39.07 -15.97 -45.62
N LEU A 18 39.35 -14.74 -46.08
CA LEU A 18 39.11 -13.50 -45.33
C LEU A 18 37.60 -13.31 -45.20
N VAL A 19 37.01 -13.64 -44.02
CA VAL A 19 35.65 -13.29 -43.72
C VAL A 19 35.65 -11.84 -43.27
N LEU A 20 35.16 -10.94 -44.11
CA LEU A 20 34.87 -9.55 -43.79
C LEU A 20 33.69 -9.53 -42.79
N ILE A 21 34.01 -9.41 -41.53
CA ILE A 21 32.98 -9.16 -40.47
C ILE A 21 32.66 -7.66 -40.53
N ALA A 22 31.53 -7.32 -41.13
CA ALA A 22 30.98 -5.97 -41.04
C ALA A 22 30.57 -5.69 -39.58
N PRO A 23 30.95 -4.54 -38.99
CA PRO A 23 30.49 -4.19 -37.65
C PRO A 23 28.98 -3.91 -37.71
N VAL A 24 28.19 -4.77 -37.11
CA VAL A 24 26.78 -4.50 -36.84
C VAL A 24 26.74 -3.49 -35.69
N PHE A 25 26.56 -2.22 -36.02
CA PHE A 25 26.25 -1.21 -35.04
C PHE A 25 24.85 -1.51 -34.45
N TRP A 26 24.81 -2.10 -33.28
CA TRP A 26 23.62 -2.14 -32.48
C TRP A 26 23.35 -0.71 -31.99
N PHE A 27 22.45 0.00 -32.65
CA PHE A 27 21.82 1.17 -32.09
C PHE A 27 20.97 0.67 -30.91
N ALA A 28 21.52 0.77 -29.70
CA ALA A 28 20.72 0.70 -28.50
C ALA A 28 19.77 1.90 -28.53
N GLY A 29 18.61 1.72 -29.16
CA GLY A 29 17.51 2.65 -29.05
C GLY A 29 17.15 2.72 -27.59
N CYS A 30 17.25 3.91 -26.98
CA CYS A 30 16.63 4.19 -25.68
C CYS A 30 15.15 3.90 -25.85
N ALA A 31 14.72 2.69 -25.44
CA ALA A 31 13.32 2.36 -25.37
C ALA A 31 12.74 3.28 -24.29
N THR A 32 11.98 4.29 -24.68
CA THR A 32 11.13 5.07 -23.77
C THR A 32 10.26 4.06 -23.05
N PRO A 33 10.22 4.09 -21.70
CA PRO A 33 9.32 3.21 -20.97
C PRO A 33 7.88 3.43 -21.48
N PRO A 34 7.07 2.37 -21.59
CA PRO A 34 5.70 2.50 -22.07
C PRO A 34 4.98 3.53 -21.21
N ALA A 35 4.34 4.50 -21.85
CA ALA A 35 3.56 5.51 -21.17
C ALA A 35 2.53 4.80 -20.26
N ARG A 36 2.49 5.17 -18.98
CA ARG A 36 1.51 4.65 -18.04
C ARG A 36 0.11 4.98 -18.58
N PRO A 37 -0.84 4.02 -18.61
CA PRO A 37 -2.18 4.29 -19.10
C PRO A 37 -2.77 5.52 -18.38
N GLN A 38 -3.26 6.48 -19.13
CA GLN A 38 -3.99 7.61 -18.54
C GLN A 38 -5.30 7.07 -17.99
N ALA A 39 -5.63 7.43 -16.75
CA ALA A 39 -6.89 7.07 -16.14
C ALA A 39 -8.03 7.71 -16.95
N GLU A 40 -9.01 6.89 -17.36
CA GLU A 40 -10.25 7.41 -17.91
C GLU A 40 -10.99 8.25 -16.85
N PRO A 41 -11.74 9.27 -17.27
CA PRO A 41 -12.60 10.02 -16.35
C PRO A 41 -13.53 9.07 -15.60
N LEU A 42 -13.59 9.21 -14.28
CA LEU A 42 -14.55 8.44 -13.48
C LEU A 42 -15.98 8.82 -13.89
N PRO A 43 -16.94 7.86 -13.93
CA PRO A 43 -18.31 8.19 -14.18
C PRO A 43 -18.81 9.22 -13.16
N ASP A 44 -19.49 10.26 -13.66
CA ASP A 44 -19.88 11.47 -12.92
C ASP A 44 -20.85 11.25 -11.74
N ASN A 45 -21.37 10.05 -11.56
CA ASN A 45 -22.43 9.78 -10.60
C ASN A 45 -21.96 9.52 -9.16
N GLU A 46 -20.67 9.66 -8.86
CA GLU A 46 -20.15 9.49 -7.50
C GLU A 46 -19.35 10.71 -7.02
N VAL A 47 -20.08 11.81 -6.81
CA VAL A 47 -19.52 13.01 -6.21
C VAL A 47 -19.29 12.75 -4.72
N VAL A 48 -18.03 12.61 -4.30
CA VAL A 48 -17.69 12.72 -2.89
C VAL A 48 -17.84 14.19 -2.51
N GLN A 49 -18.80 14.48 -1.64
CA GLN A 49 -19.03 15.83 -1.20
C GLN A 49 -17.90 16.27 -0.28
N THR A 50 -17.20 17.33 -0.66
CA THR A 50 -16.23 18.03 0.18
C THR A 50 -16.75 19.42 0.49
N ARG A 51 -16.22 20.04 1.54
CA ARG A 51 -16.63 21.41 1.89
C ARG A 51 -16.43 22.38 0.71
N PRO A 52 -17.39 23.28 0.44
CA PRO A 52 -17.19 24.35 -0.54
C PRO A 52 -15.94 25.16 -0.20
N GLY A 53 -15.06 25.39 -1.18
CA GLY A 53 -13.83 26.14 -0.99
C GLY A 53 -12.67 25.39 -0.34
N ALA A 54 -12.84 24.09 -0.01
CA ALA A 54 -11.74 23.28 0.51
C ALA A 54 -10.57 23.22 -0.47
N THR A 55 -9.36 23.35 0.07
CA THR A 55 -8.12 23.19 -0.70
C THR A 55 -7.94 21.73 -1.15
N PRO A 56 -7.09 21.43 -2.15
CA PRO A 56 -6.84 20.06 -2.56
C PRO A 56 -6.37 19.17 -1.40
N ARG A 57 -5.54 19.69 -0.48
CA ARG A 57 -5.08 18.99 0.72
C ARG A 57 -6.25 18.63 1.66
N GLU A 58 -7.11 19.60 1.95
CA GLU A 58 -8.30 19.38 2.79
C GLU A 58 -9.26 18.38 2.14
N LYS A 59 -9.46 18.48 0.82
CA LYS A 59 -10.29 17.51 0.07
C LYS A 59 -9.77 16.08 0.20
N MET A 60 -8.45 15.87 0.08
CA MET A 60 -7.87 14.52 0.26
C MET A 60 -8.22 13.95 1.64
N ILE A 61 -8.08 14.76 2.68
CA ILE A 61 -8.38 14.34 4.07
C ILE A 61 -9.88 14.05 4.23
N GLU A 62 -10.75 14.93 3.75
CA GLU A 62 -12.21 14.75 3.83
C GLU A 62 -12.68 13.51 3.06
N ILE A 63 -12.11 13.25 1.90
CA ILE A 63 -12.41 12.07 1.08
C ILE A 63 -11.95 10.79 1.81
N ALA A 64 -10.74 10.79 2.37
CA ALA A 64 -10.23 9.65 3.11
C ALA A 64 -11.07 9.32 4.35
N LEU A 65 -11.48 10.36 5.11
CA LEU A 65 -12.38 10.21 6.26
C LEU A 65 -13.76 9.69 5.84
N THR A 66 -14.29 10.16 4.71
CA THR A 66 -15.56 9.67 4.17
C THR A 66 -15.46 8.19 3.77
N GLU A 67 -14.35 7.80 3.13
CA GLU A 67 -14.15 6.39 2.76
C GLU A 67 -13.96 5.50 4.00
N TRP A 68 -13.19 5.94 4.98
CA TRP A 68 -13.07 5.26 6.25
C TRP A 68 -14.44 5.04 6.94
N ASP A 69 -15.31 6.06 6.93
CA ASP A 69 -16.69 5.94 7.43
C ASP A 69 -17.49 4.90 6.63
N ARG A 70 -17.39 4.91 5.31
CA ARG A 70 -18.06 3.94 4.42
C ARG A 70 -17.61 2.50 4.67
N TRP A 71 -16.38 2.30 5.11
CA TRP A 71 -15.80 1.00 5.47
C TRP A 71 -16.05 0.59 6.93
N GLY A 72 -16.88 1.33 7.68
CA GLY A 72 -17.29 0.97 9.04
C GLY A 72 -16.32 1.40 10.13
N ARG A 73 -15.46 2.39 9.86
CA ARG A 73 -14.61 3.08 10.85
C ARG A 73 -13.63 2.18 11.59
N GLN A 74 -13.06 1.18 10.93
CA GLN A 74 -12.05 0.34 11.55
C GLN A 74 -10.82 1.18 11.95
N VAL A 75 -10.34 0.96 13.18
CA VAL A 75 -9.14 1.62 13.72
C VAL A 75 -8.12 0.56 14.10
N VAL A 76 -6.90 0.74 13.63
CA VAL A 76 -5.75 -0.14 13.86
C VAL A 76 -4.69 0.64 14.62
N ARG A 77 -4.18 0.12 15.72
CA ARG A 77 -2.99 0.67 16.38
C ARG A 77 -1.75 -0.02 15.83
N VAL A 78 -0.81 0.80 15.39
CA VAL A 78 0.52 0.38 14.94
C VAL A 78 1.51 0.80 16.03
N GLY A 79 1.68 -0.09 16.99
CA GLY A 79 2.62 0.09 18.11
C GLY A 79 4.03 -0.34 17.72
N ARG A 80 4.94 -0.29 18.71
CA ARG A 80 6.35 -0.61 18.50
C ARG A 80 6.55 -2.05 18.02
N ASP A 81 5.90 -3.01 18.64
CA ASP A 81 6.17 -4.44 18.45
C ASP A 81 4.97 -5.20 17.87
N ASP A 82 3.81 -4.57 17.77
CA ASP A 82 2.58 -5.22 17.31
C ASP A 82 1.67 -4.29 16.50
N THR A 83 0.71 -4.89 15.83
CA THR A 83 -0.35 -4.18 15.12
C THR A 83 -1.68 -4.87 15.43
N TYR A 84 -2.62 -4.13 16.03
CA TYR A 84 -3.91 -4.66 16.45
C TYR A 84 -5.05 -3.68 16.22
N CYS A 85 -6.26 -4.19 16.09
CA CYS A 85 -7.45 -3.37 15.98
C CYS A 85 -7.90 -2.91 17.36
N VAL A 86 -8.23 -1.62 17.50
CA VAL A 86 -8.71 -1.02 18.76
C VAL A 86 -10.18 -0.65 18.68
N ALA A 87 -10.69 -0.42 17.48
CA ALA A 87 -12.09 -0.18 17.21
C ALA A 87 -12.39 -0.58 15.75
N GLY A 88 -13.64 -0.84 15.47
CA GLY A 88 -14.11 -1.10 14.12
C GLY A 88 -15.53 -1.59 14.16
N GLY A 89 -16.37 -1.03 13.31
CA GLY A 89 -17.72 -1.47 13.08
C GLY A 89 -17.76 -2.30 11.80
N GLY A 90 -18.69 -3.22 11.73
CA GLY A 90 -19.10 -3.78 10.45
C GLY A 90 -19.84 -2.72 9.63
N PHE A 91 -20.15 -3.03 8.40
CA PHE A 91 -21.05 -2.21 7.62
C PHE A 91 -22.40 -2.08 8.33
N PRO A 92 -22.99 -0.86 8.41
CA PRO A 92 -24.21 -0.62 9.18
C PRO A 92 -25.43 -1.45 8.76
N ASP A 93 -25.40 -1.93 7.54
CA ASP A 93 -26.46 -2.70 6.86
C ASP A 93 -26.24 -4.22 6.87
N GLN A 94 -25.15 -4.68 7.53
CA GLN A 94 -24.87 -6.12 7.65
C GLN A 94 -25.01 -6.56 9.10
N PRO A 95 -25.53 -7.78 9.37
CA PRO A 95 -25.54 -8.32 10.71
C PRO A 95 -24.12 -8.32 11.25
N GLN A 96 -23.95 -7.74 12.44
CA GLN A 96 -22.65 -7.68 13.09
C GLN A 96 -22.19 -9.12 13.35
N GLY A 97 -21.18 -9.54 12.60
CA GLY A 97 -20.51 -10.80 12.89
C GLY A 97 -19.91 -10.76 14.29
N ARG A 98 -19.93 -11.87 14.98
CA ARG A 98 -19.21 -12.02 16.25
C ARG A 98 -17.72 -11.75 16.00
N TRP A 99 -17.11 -10.91 16.82
CA TRP A 99 -15.68 -10.71 16.83
C TRP A 99 -14.98 -12.03 17.20
N LEU A 100 -14.13 -12.56 16.33
CA LEU A 100 -13.27 -13.67 16.66
C LEU A 100 -12.07 -13.17 17.46
N THR A 101 -11.82 -13.78 18.60
CA THR A 101 -10.58 -13.58 19.36
C THR A 101 -9.49 -14.49 18.82
N PRO A 102 -8.20 -14.22 19.08
CA PRO A 102 -7.10 -15.09 18.64
C PRO A 102 -7.22 -16.55 19.12
N ASP A 103 -7.98 -16.77 20.20
CA ASP A 103 -8.19 -18.08 20.82
C ASP A 103 -9.49 -18.77 20.31
N ASP A 104 -10.28 -18.11 19.48
CA ASP A 104 -11.47 -18.75 18.91
C ASP A 104 -11.07 -19.81 17.88
N PRO A 105 -11.59 -21.05 17.99
CA PRO A 105 -11.35 -22.05 16.96
C PRO A 105 -11.95 -21.58 15.64
N MET A 106 -11.21 -21.80 14.54
CA MET A 106 -11.71 -21.52 13.20
C MET A 106 -13.02 -22.28 12.99
N PRO A 107 -14.11 -21.56 12.59
CA PRO A 107 -15.40 -22.22 12.36
C PRO A 107 -15.26 -23.26 11.25
N THR A 108 -15.68 -24.48 11.58
CA THR A 108 -15.85 -25.53 10.57
C THR A 108 -17.17 -25.31 9.83
N PRO A 109 -17.28 -25.67 8.54
CA PRO A 109 -18.47 -25.37 7.72
C PRO A 109 -19.80 -26.02 8.14
N SER A 110 -19.86 -26.62 9.34
CA SER A 110 -21.01 -27.44 9.80
C SER A 110 -21.76 -26.89 11.01
N ASP A 111 -21.39 -25.72 11.57
CA ASP A 111 -22.07 -25.18 12.77
C ASP A 111 -23.12 -24.09 12.44
N GLU A 112 -24.04 -24.39 11.53
CA GLU A 112 -25.33 -23.71 11.52
C GLU A 112 -26.30 -24.39 12.50
N GLY A 113 -26.48 -23.74 13.65
CA GLY A 113 -27.67 -23.93 14.46
C GLY A 113 -27.48 -24.74 15.75
N SER A 114 -27.24 -24.07 16.84
CA SER A 114 -27.98 -24.33 18.11
C SER A 114 -27.71 -23.19 19.10
N GLY A 115 -28.70 -22.33 19.28
CA GLY A 115 -28.72 -21.39 20.38
C GLY A 115 -29.08 -22.13 21.67
N THR A 116 -28.15 -22.13 22.65
CA THR A 116 -28.49 -22.40 24.04
C THR A 116 -27.78 -21.37 24.92
N ASP A 117 -28.61 -20.54 25.59
CA ASP A 117 -28.19 -19.62 26.63
C ASP A 117 -27.44 -20.38 27.73
N MET A 118 -26.18 -20.06 27.97
CA MET A 118 -25.47 -20.40 29.19
C MET A 118 -25.10 -19.14 29.96
N PRO A 119 -25.39 -19.08 31.30
CA PRO A 119 -25.07 -17.92 32.11
C PRO A 119 -23.55 -17.81 32.35
N LEU A 120 -23.02 -16.60 32.16
CA LEU A 120 -21.63 -16.24 32.41
C LEU A 120 -21.28 -16.29 33.90
N PRO A 121 -20.15 -16.87 34.33
CA PRO A 121 -19.65 -16.76 35.69
C PRO A 121 -19.13 -15.36 35.97
N LYS A 122 -19.54 -14.78 37.11
CA LYS A 122 -19.02 -13.50 37.61
C LYS A 122 -17.56 -13.68 38.02
N ALA A 123 -16.63 -13.15 37.23
CA ALA A 123 -15.23 -12.95 37.61
C ALA A 123 -15.06 -11.50 38.09
N VAL A 124 -14.44 -11.33 39.24
CA VAL A 124 -14.04 -10.04 39.83
C VAL A 124 -12.89 -9.51 38.96
N ALA A 125 -13.08 -8.33 38.33
CA ALA A 125 -12.14 -7.76 37.38
C ALA A 125 -11.03 -7.00 38.11
N GLU A 126 -9.76 -7.41 37.85
CA GLU A 126 -8.63 -6.48 37.85
C GLU A 126 -8.78 -5.51 36.66
N PRO A 127 -8.24 -4.26 36.74
CA PRO A 127 -8.29 -3.35 35.60
C PRO A 127 -7.49 -3.93 34.47
N ALA A 128 -8.18 -4.55 33.52
CA ALA A 128 -7.60 -5.14 32.33
C ALA A 128 -6.93 -4.04 31.50
N ALA A 129 -5.74 -4.33 31.01
CA ALA A 129 -5.16 -3.65 29.85
C ALA A 129 -6.25 -3.50 28.76
N PRO A 130 -6.28 -2.40 27.99
CA PRO A 130 -7.31 -2.19 26.99
C PRO A 130 -7.38 -3.44 26.10
N ALA A 131 -8.52 -4.09 26.14
CA ALA A 131 -8.74 -5.33 25.44
C ALA A 131 -8.44 -5.09 23.96
N GLN A 132 -7.47 -5.81 23.41
CA GLN A 132 -7.20 -5.80 21.98
C GLN A 132 -8.46 -6.29 21.27
N ALA A 133 -9.15 -5.37 20.60
CA ALA A 133 -10.30 -5.75 19.79
C ALA A 133 -9.76 -6.42 18.52
N PRO A 134 -10.21 -7.63 18.17
CA PRO A 134 -9.82 -8.24 16.92
C PRO A 134 -10.28 -7.36 15.76
N CYS A 135 -9.50 -7.33 14.68
CA CYS A 135 -9.92 -6.68 13.44
C CYS A 135 -11.19 -7.35 12.93
N LEU A 136 -12.09 -6.57 12.33
CA LEU A 136 -13.37 -7.09 11.85
C LEU A 136 -13.13 -8.26 10.88
N ARG A 137 -13.57 -9.42 11.28
CA ARG A 137 -13.62 -10.62 10.46
C ARG A 137 -15.04 -11.21 10.53
N TYR A 138 -15.49 -11.67 9.37
CA TYR A 138 -16.74 -12.41 9.29
C TYR A 138 -16.56 -13.83 9.84
N PRO A 139 -17.65 -14.55 10.14
CA PRO A 139 -17.56 -15.92 10.66
C PRO A 139 -16.75 -16.89 9.80
N ASP A 140 -16.67 -16.65 8.47
CA ASP A 140 -15.86 -17.43 7.53
C ASP A 140 -14.37 -17.02 7.51
N GLY A 141 -13.95 -16.11 8.42
CA GLY A 141 -12.59 -15.59 8.53
C GLY A 141 -12.22 -14.53 7.49
N THR A 142 -13.16 -14.13 6.61
CA THR A 142 -12.92 -13.07 5.63
C THR A 142 -13.05 -11.69 6.26
N GLY A 143 -12.43 -10.67 5.67
CA GLY A 143 -12.56 -9.28 6.08
C GLY A 143 -13.55 -8.48 5.25
N GLY A 144 -13.61 -7.18 5.48
CA GLY A 144 -14.58 -6.29 4.85
C GLY A 144 -14.62 -6.36 3.32
N GLU A 145 -13.48 -6.60 2.68
CA GLU A 145 -13.38 -6.71 1.21
C GLU A 145 -14.09 -7.94 0.62
N ALA A 146 -14.35 -8.97 1.43
CA ALA A 146 -15.05 -10.17 0.99
C ALA A 146 -16.58 -10.00 0.96
N THR A 147 -17.10 -8.95 1.57
CA THR A 147 -18.52 -8.64 1.51
C THR A 147 -18.90 -8.06 0.15
N ALA A 148 -20.18 -8.17 -0.22
CA ALA A 148 -20.68 -7.57 -1.46
C ALA A 148 -20.39 -6.06 -1.50
N ARG A 149 -20.60 -5.35 -0.39
CA ARG A 149 -20.32 -3.91 -0.26
C ARG A 149 -18.84 -3.61 -0.38
N GLY A 150 -18.00 -4.28 0.40
CA GLY A 150 -16.55 -4.07 0.37
C GLY A 150 -15.93 -4.40 -0.98
N CYS A 151 -16.39 -5.48 -1.61
CA CYS A 151 -15.99 -5.80 -2.97
C CYS A 151 -16.34 -4.67 -3.97
N MET A 152 -17.55 -4.12 -3.92
CA MET A 152 -17.94 -3.01 -4.79
C MET A 152 -17.07 -1.78 -4.55
N LEU A 153 -16.80 -1.43 -3.28
CA LEU A 153 -15.94 -0.32 -2.92
C LEU A 153 -14.52 -0.52 -3.46
N ALA A 154 -13.91 -1.69 -3.22
CA ALA A 154 -12.56 -1.99 -3.69
C ALA A 154 -12.45 -2.01 -5.23
N LYS A 155 -13.45 -2.56 -5.93
CA LYS A 155 -13.52 -2.51 -7.41
C LYS A 155 -13.56 -1.08 -7.93
N ARG A 156 -14.28 -0.19 -7.28
CA ARG A 156 -14.34 1.23 -7.64
C ARG A 156 -12.95 1.87 -7.61
N TYR A 157 -12.12 1.56 -6.62
CA TYR A 157 -10.76 2.09 -6.58
C TYR A 157 -9.91 1.55 -7.74
N TRP A 158 -10.05 0.27 -8.09
CA TRP A 158 -9.37 -0.31 -9.24
C TRP A 158 -9.80 0.32 -10.58
N GLY A 159 -11.02 0.85 -10.66
CA GLY A 159 -11.51 1.59 -11.82
C GLY A 159 -10.64 2.79 -12.18
N ILE A 160 -9.92 3.40 -11.20
CA ILE A 160 -9.05 4.57 -11.44
C ILE A 160 -7.90 4.29 -12.40
N VAL A 161 -7.49 3.02 -12.49
CA VAL A 161 -6.42 2.54 -13.40
C VAL A 161 -7.00 1.65 -14.52
N GLY A 162 -8.30 1.75 -14.80
CA GLY A 162 -8.99 1.00 -15.86
C GLY A 162 -9.04 -0.51 -15.63
N LYS A 163 -9.03 -0.97 -14.37
CA LYS A 163 -9.11 -2.40 -14.02
C LYS A 163 -10.40 -2.73 -13.28
N THR A 164 -10.91 -3.92 -13.54
CA THR A 164 -12.18 -4.42 -12.94
C THR A 164 -11.99 -5.84 -12.41
N PRO A 165 -11.29 -6.03 -11.27
CA PRO A 165 -11.10 -7.35 -10.67
C PRO A 165 -12.45 -7.96 -10.25
N THR A 166 -12.53 -9.28 -10.16
CA THR A 166 -13.63 -9.98 -9.51
C THR A 166 -13.51 -9.91 -8.00
N CYS A 167 -14.60 -10.13 -7.25
CA CYS A 167 -14.55 -10.18 -5.79
C CYS A 167 -13.61 -11.29 -5.30
N GLN A 168 -13.58 -12.43 -5.96
CA GLN A 168 -12.64 -13.51 -5.63
C GLN A 168 -11.19 -13.07 -5.80
N GLN A 169 -10.84 -12.35 -6.86
CA GLN A 169 -9.48 -11.85 -7.07
C GLN A 169 -9.05 -10.86 -5.98
N LEU A 170 -9.96 -10.03 -5.48
CA LEU A 170 -9.68 -9.09 -4.40
C LEU A 170 -9.33 -9.83 -3.09
N THR A 171 -10.05 -10.91 -2.77
CA THR A 171 -9.88 -11.65 -1.51
C THR A 171 -8.73 -12.65 -1.51
N THR A 172 -8.27 -13.12 -2.68
CA THR A 172 -7.17 -14.09 -2.79
C THR A 172 -5.76 -13.46 -2.74
N GLY A 173 -5.66 -12.15 -2.46
CA GLY A 173 -4.40 -11.44 -2.24
C GLY A 173 -3.63 -11.01 -3.49
N GLY A 174 -4.08 -11.41 -4.70
CA GLY A 174 -3.43 -11.02 -5.95
C GLY A 174 -3.75 -9.60 -6.42
N TRP A 175 -4.81 -9.00 -5.86
CA TRP A 175 -5.33 -7.68 -6.25
C TRP A 175 -5.46 -6.76 -5.03
N ALA A 176 -4.33 -6.55 -4.31
CA ALA A 176 -4.27 -5.61 -3.20
C ALA A 176 -4.65 -4.19 -3.69
N TRP A 177 -5.64 -3.58 -3.05
CA TRP A 177 -6.24 -2.33 -3.51
C TRP A 177 -5.75 -1.07 -2.78
N SER A 178 -4.72 -1.18 -1.92
CA SER A 178 -4.20 -0.05 -1.15
C SER A 178 -3.68 1.09 -2.03
N ALA A 179 -2.92 0.79 -3.08
CA ALA A 179 -2.35 1.82 -3.94
C ALA A 179 -3.40 2.51 -4.82
N VAL A 180 -4.36 1.76 -5.34
CA VAL A 180 -5.46 2.34 -6.12
C VAL A 180 -6.45 3.11 -5.26
N PHE A 181 -6.56 2.81 -3.96
CA PHE A 181 -7.30 3.62 -2.98
C PHE A 181 -6.69 5.03 -2.86
N ILE A 182 -5.39 5.13 -2.64
CA ILE A 182 -4.67 6.41 -2.60
C ILE A 182 -4.83 7.14 -3.95
N SER A 183 -4.62 6.43 -5.06
CA SER A 183 -4.79 6.99 -6.40
C SER A 183 -6.20 7.55 -6.63
N TRP A 184 -7.21 6.86 -6.14
CA TRP A 184 -8.61 7.29 -6.22
C TRP A 184 -8.85 8.55 -5.38
N ILE A 185 -8.36 8.64 -4.15
CA ILE A 185 -8.45 9.84 -3.30
C ILE A 185 -7.83 11.05 -4.02
N MET A 186 -6.60 10.90 -4.55
CA MET A 186 -5.90 11.98 -5.22
C MET A 186 -6.70 12.51 -6.42
N ARG A 187 -7.24 11.61 -7.23
CA ARG A 187 -8.05 11.97 -8.40
C ARG A 187 -9.37 12.64 -8.00
N LYS A 188 -10.05 12.14 -6.95
CA LYS A 188 -11.28 12.75 -6.42
C LYS A 188 -11.04 14.10 -5.77
N ALA A 189 -9.87 14.33 -5.18
CA ALA A 189 -9.45 15.65 -4.69
C ALA A 189 -9.14 16.67 -5.82
N GLY A 190 -9.14 16.20 -7.07
CA GLY A 190 -8.96 17.06 -8.26
C GLY A 190 -7.54 17.12 -8.79
N LEU A 191 -6.60 16.32 -8.28
CA LEU A 191 -5.22 16.32 -8.75
C LEU A 191 -5.15 15.83 -10.21
N GLN A 192 -4.36 16.54 -11.02
CA GLN A 192 -4.13 16.25 -12.41
C GLN A 192 -2.91 15.31 -12.59
N ASN A 193 -2.73 14.76 -13.80
CA ASN A 193 -1.63 13.84 -14.09
C ASN A 193 -0.23 14.46 -13.94
N ASP A 194 -0.09 15.76 -14.09
CA ASP A 194 1.16 16.49 -13.87
C ASP A 194 1.46 16.78 -12.40
N GLN A 195 0.48 16.52 -11.51
CA GLN A 195 0.59 16.66 -10.06
C GLN A 195 0.73 15.31 -9.36
N PHE A 196 -0.01 14.29 -9.82
CA PHE A 196 0.00 12.94 -9.29
C PHE A 196 -0.44 11.93 -10.35
N LEU A 197 0.43 11.02 -10.73
CA LEU A 197 0.06 9.89 -11.60
C LEU A 197 -0.55 8.77 -10.76
N THR A 198 -1.76 8.37 -11.15
CA THR A 198 -2.40 7.20 -10.54
C THR A 198 -1.61 5.93 -10.85
N GLY A 199 -1.45 5.07 -9.86
CA GLY A 199 -0.70 3.82 -9.97
C GLY A 199 -1.44 2.65 -9.35
N ALA A 200 -1.13 1.45 -9.84
CA ALA A 200 -1.61 0.20 -9.28
C ALA A 200 -0.73 -0.27 -8.10
N THR A 201 0.46 0.29 -7.96
CA THR A 201 1.39 0.01 -6.86
C THR A 201 1.83 1.32 -6.20
N HIS A 202 2.10 1.28 -4.89
CA HIS A 202 2.61 2.43 -4.16
C HIS A 202 4.00 2.87 -4.67
N ALA A 203 4.84 1.90 -5.06
CA ALA A 203 6.19 2.18 -5.56
C ALA A 203 6.19 3.09 -6.80
N GLU A 204 5.13 3.07 -7.62
CA GLU A 204 5.05 3.93 -8.81
C GLU A 204 5.07 5.40 -8.43
N TYR A 205 4.16 5.87 -7.58
CA TYR A 205 4.11 7.29 -7.22
C TYR A 205 5.14 7.71 -6.17
N VAL A 206 5.67 6.75 -5.39
CA VAL A 206 6.82 7.01 -4.51
C VAL A 206 8.06 7.31 -5.35
N THR A 207 8.31 6.53 -6.40
CA THR A 207 9.44 6.78 -7.32
C THR A 207 9.21 8.02 -8.18
N ASP A 208 7.97 8.32 -8.60
CA ASP A 208 7.66 9.58 -9.29
C ASP A 208 8.05 10.80 -8.42
N ALA A 209 7.75 10.77 -7.12
CA ALA A 209 8.11 11.83 -6.18
C ALA A 209 9.62 11.87 -5.89
N ARG A 210 10.27 10.70 -5.77
CA ARG A 210 11.72 10.59 -5.55
C ARG A 210 12.51 11.17 -6.73
N ASP A 211 12.12 10.81 -7.95
CA ASP A 211 12.87 11.09 -9.16
C ASP A 211 12.40 12.39 -9.84
N HIS A 212 11.47 13.13 -9.21
CA HIS A 212 10.92 14.40 -9.70
C HIS A 212 10.37 14.31 -11.14
N LEU A 213 9.63 13.24 -11.44
CA LEU A 213 9.19 12.95 -12.81
C LEU A 213 8.02 13.83 -13.28
N LEU A 214 7.32 14.52 -12.36
CA LEU A 214 6.14 15.32 -12.66
C LEU A 214 6.48 16.81 -12.79
N ARG A 215 5.74 17.51 -13.63
CA ARG A 215 5.95 18.96 -13.88
C ARG A 215 5.58 19.83 -12.66
N HIS A 216 4.47 19.50 -12.00
CA HIS A 216 3.94 20.22 -10.84
C HIS A 216 3.64 19.24 -9.72
N PRO A 217 4.66 18.57 -9.15
CA PRO A 217 4.44 17.46 -8.25
C PRO A 217 3.68 17.89 -7.00
N ALA A 218 2.60 17.19 -6.69
CA ALA A 218 1.86 17.39 -5.45
C ALA A 218 2.65 16.90 -4.24
N PHE A 219 3.62 16.02 -4.45
CA PHE A 219 4.42 15.41 -3.39
C PHE A 219 5.90 15.41 -3.72
N VAL A 220 6.73 15.60 -2.69
CA VAL A 220 8.17 15.38 -2.75
C VAL A 220 8.58 14.39 -1.66
N LEU A 221 9.58 13.57 -1.94
CA LEU A 221 10.03 12.55 -1.00
C LEU A 221 10.92 13.16 0.07
N GLU A 222 10.61 12.86 1.32
CA GLU A 222 11.44 13.13 2.50
C GLU A 222 11.77 11.80 3.20
N ARG A 223 13.04 11.57 3.51
CA ARG A 223 13.47 10.36 4.25
C ARG A 223 13.06 10.47 5.71
N THR A 224 12.76 9.32 6.31
CA THR A 224 12.62 9.25 7.77
C THR A 224 14.01 9.28 8.44
N PRO A 225 14.15 9.85 9.69
CA PRO A 225 13.08 10.39 10.53
C PRO A 225 12.50 11.71 10.00
N ALA A 226 11.18 11.85 10.02
CA ALA A 226 10.48 13.05 9.54
C ALA A 226 9.18 13.29 10.34
N VAL A 227 8.82 14.56 10.56
CA VAL A 227 7.56 14.93 11.22
C VAL A 227 6.43 14.89 10.18
N PRO A 228 5.48 13.96 10.27
CA PRO A 228 4.36 13.90 9.34
C PRO A 228 3.37 15.04 9.56
N ARG A 229 2.66 15.44 8.53
CA ARG A 229 1.64 16.50 8.59
C ARG A 229 0.36 16.04 7.90
N PRO A 230 -0.83 16.52 8.31
CA PRO A 230 -2.06 16.21 7.60
C PRO A 230 -1.95 16.51 6.10
N GLY A 231 -2.36 15.55 5.28
CA GLY A 231 -2.23 15.58 3.82
C GLY A 231 -0.95 14.97 3.26
N ASP A 232 0.04 14.62 4.08
CA ASP A 232 1.21 13.85 3.64
C ASP A 232 0.84 12.38 3.41
N LEU A 233 1.66 11.65 2.63
CA LEU A 233 1.63 10.19 2.62
C LEU A 233 2.81 9.65 3.42
N ILE A 234 2.56 8.70 4.30
CA ILE A 234 3.59 7.94 5.01
C ILE A 234 3.71 6.57 4.38
N CYS A 235 4.93 6.15 4.01
CA CYS A 235 5.13 4.95 3.22
C CYS A 235 6.19 4.02 3.80
N THR A 236 5.95 2.72 3.68
CA THR A 236 6.83 1.65 4.12
C THR A 236 6.98 0.58 3.03
N ALA A 237 8.14 -0.08 2.98
CA ALA A 237 8.31 -1.30 2.19
C ALA A 237 7.70 -2.51 2.92
N ARG A 238 7.32 -3.54 2.18
CA ARG A 238 6.64 -4.74 2.71
C ARG A 238 7.28 -6.04 2.23
N GLY A 239 6.83 -7.16 2.79
CA GLY A 239 7.28 -8.48 2.37
C GLY A 239 8.77 -8.70 2.64
N ALA A 240 9.50 -9.13 1.63
CA ALA A 240 10.95 -9.34 1.71
C ALA A 240 11.72 -8.02 1.90
N ASP A 241 11.17 -6.92 1.38
CA ASP A 241 11.80 -5.59 1.38
C ASP A 241 11.47 -4.77 2.65
N ARG A 242 10.74 -5.34 3.62
CA ARG A 242 10.26 -4.62 4.83
C ARG A 242 11.35 -3.96 5.67
N PHE A 243 12.59 -4.39 5.52
CA PHE A 243 13.76 -3.82 6.22
C PHE A 243 14.60 -2.89 5.35
N MET A 244 14.08 -2.50 4.18
CA MET A 244 14.72 -1.51 3.32
C MET A 244 14.88 -0.19 4.06
N THR A 245 16.08 0.37 4.02
CA THR A 245 16.41 1.65 4.68
C THR A 245 16.78 2.75 3.69
N ASP A 246 17.09 2.39 2.44
CA ASP A 246 17.41 3.36 1.40
C ASP A 246 16.29 3.46 0.34
N PRO A 247 15.59 4.60 0.27
CA PRO A 247 14.59 4.83 -0.76
C PRO A 247 15.11 4.77 -2.20
N ALA A 248 16.43 4.86 -2.42
CA ALA A 248 17.03 4.71 -3.74
C ALA A 248 16.84 3.29 -4.30
N GLU A 249 16.67 2.29 -3.44
CA GLU A 249 16.47 0.90 -3.83
C GLU A 249 15.04 0.60 -4.30
N ILE A 250 14.08 1.50 -4.08
CA ILE A 250 12.68 1.32 -4.49
C ILE A 250 12.62 1.23 -6.01
N GLN A 251 12.02 0.15 -6.51
CA GLN A 251 11.80 -0.10 -7.92
C GLN A 251 10.33 0.06 -8.27
N PRO A 252 9.96 0.93 -9.26
CA PRO A 252 8.58 1.15 -9.65
C PRO A 252 7.92 -0.17 -10.09
N GLY A 253 6.71 -0.44 -9.57
CA GLY A 253 5.94 -1.63 -9.89
C GLY A 253 6.52 -2.97 -9.39
N ARG A 254 7.66 -2.96 -8.68
CA ARG A 254 8.32 -4.18 -8.18
C ARG A 254 8.43 -4.23 -6.66
N THR A 255 8.88 -3.15 -6.03
CA THR A 255 9.01 -3.11 -4.57
C THR A 255 7.62 -3.14 -3.93
N PRO A 256 7.29 -4.16 -3.14
CA PRO A 256 6.04 -4.19 -2.40
C PRO A 256 6.05 -3.07 -1.36
N MET A 257 5.08 -2.17 -1.42
CA MET A 257 4.99 -1.02 -0.52
C MET A 257 3.57 -0.83 0.01
N HIS A 258 3.47 -0.01 1.03
CA HIS A 258 2.21 0.51 1.53
C HIS A 258 2.36 1.97 1.88
N CYS A 259 1.32 2.77 1.57
CA CYS A 259 1.24 4.17 1.98
C CYS A 259 -0.14 4.46 2.55
N ASP A 260 -0.15 5.26 3.62
CA ASP A 260 -1.35 5.82 4.24
C ASP A 260 -1.36 7.34 4.09
N LEU A 261 -2.53 7.94 3.95
CA LEU A 261 -2.73 9.39 3.97
C LEU A 261 -2.86 9.87 5.41
N VAL A 262 -1.99 10.77 5.84
CA VAL A 262 -2.07 11.41 7.16
C VAL A 262 -3.29 12.33 7.24
N VAL A 263 -4.13 12.11 8.25
CA VAL A 263 -5.34 12.92 8.48
C VAL A 263 -5.25 13.78 9.73
N GLU A 264 -4.49 13.38 10.73
CA GLU A 264 -4.33 14.09 11.99
C GLU A 264 -2.96 13.76 12.61
N MET A 265 -2.41 14.70 13.38
CA MET A 265 -1.21 14.50 14.18
C MET A 265 -1.48 15.00 15.60
N ASP A 266 -1.19 14.18 16.59
CA ASP A 266 -1.26 14.52 18.01
C ASP A 266 0.14 14.59 18.63
N PRO A 267 0.75 15.79 18.72
CA PRO A 267 2.10 15.94 19.22
C PRO A 267 2.22 15.73 20.73
N VAL A 268 1.10 15.76 21.46
CA VAL A 268 1.09 15.55 22.93
C VAL A 268 1.14 14.07 23.25
N ARG A 269 0.48 13.25 22.41
CA ARG A 269 0.48 11.80 22.56
C ARG A 269 1.59 11.12 21.77
N HIS A 270 2.34 11.88 20.99
CA HIS A 270 3.31 11.34 20.03
C HIS A 270 2.65 10.33 19.07
N GLU A 271 1.53 10.71 18.50
CA GLU A 271 0.74 9.84 17.60
C GLU A 271 0.43 10.55 16.29
N VAL A 272 0.42 9.79 15.21
CA VAL A 272 -0.11 10.21 13.92
C VAL A 272 -1.27 9.29 13.52
N LYS A 273 -2.38 9.89 13.05
CA LYS A 273 -3.49 9.15 12.47
C LYS A 273 -3.42 9.24 10.96
N SER A 274 -3.46 8.10 10.30
CA SER A 274 -3.45 7.99 8.84
C SER A 274 -4.54 7.04 8.36
N ILE A 275 -4.98 7.18 7.11
CA ILE A 275 -5.97 6.30 6.51
C ILE A 275 -5.36 5.62 5.29
N GLY A 276 -5.40 4.28 5.30
CA GLY A 276 -4.95 3.42 4.22
C GLY A 276 -6.03 2.49 3.71
N GLY A 277 -5.93 2.14 2.44
CA GLY A 277 -6.74 1.09 1.84
C GLY A 277 -6.13 -0.28 2.06
N ASN A 278 -6.97 -1.31 2.16
CA ASN A 278 -6.56 -2.71 2.36
C ASN A 278 -5.72 -2.93 3.64
N VAL A 279 -5.93 -2.10 4.65
CA VAL A 279 -5.38 -2.29 5.98
C VAL A 279 -6.32 -3.20 6.75
N GLN A 280 -5.86 -4.41 7.07
CA GLN A 280 -6.71 -5.46 7.66
C GLN A 280 -8.01 -5.66 6.86
N GLN A 281 -7.88 -5.73 5.52
CA GLN A 281 -8.97 -5.97 4.55
C GLN A 281 -10.09 -4.91 4.57
N SER A 282 -9.77 -3.68 4.97
CA SER A 282 -10.68 -2.54 5.05
C SER A 282 -9.95 -1.25 4.68
N ALA A 283 -10.68 -0.15 4.43
CA ALA A 283 -10.09 1.16 4.59
C ALA A 283 -10.10 1.50 6.08
N SER A 284 -8.92 1.57 6.68
CA SER A 284 -8.77 1.70 8.12
C SER A 284 -8.00 2.95 8.49
N MET A 285 -8.31 3.48 9.67
CA MET A 285 -7.49 4.48 10.31
C MET A 285 -6.39 3.79 11.11
N SER A 286 -5.14 4.07 10.79
CA SER A 286 -3.97 3.64 11.56
C SER A 286 -3.59 4.73 12.56
N ILE A 287 -3.40 4.36 13.83
CA ILE A 287 -2.80 5.21 14.87
C ILE A 287 -1.37 4.71 15.06
N THR A 288 -0.39 5.47 14.58
CA THR A 288 1.03 5.11 14.62
C THR A 288 1.76 5.93 15.66
N GLU A 289 2.57 5.28 16.49
CA GLU A 289 3.43 5.94 17.46
C GLU A 289 4.58 6.67 16.76
N LEU A 290 4.90 7.86 17.25
CA LEU A 290 6.04 8.69 16.84
C LEU A 290 7.12 8.63 17.93
N ASN A 291 8.34 9.02 17.60
CA ASN A 291 9.39 9.19 18.58
C ASN A 291 9.17 10.47 19.44
N ASP A 292 9.99 10.68 20.48
CA ASP A 292 9.89 11.83 21.38
C ASP A 292 10.03 13.19 20.68
N ALA A 293 10.60 13.22 19.47
CA ALA A 293 10.66 14.39 18.60
C ALA A 293 9.46 14.55 17.67
N ASN A 294 8.41 13.77 17.87
CA ASN A 294 7.23 13.71 16.99
C ASN A 294 7.54 13.33 15.55
N GLN A 295 8.56 12.52 15.34
CA GLN A 295 8.98 12.06 14.03
C GLN A 295 8.54 10.61 13.78
N LEU A 296 8.17 10.35 12.56
CA LEU A 296 8.11 9.01 12.02
C LEU A 296 9.54 8.50 11.88
N ASP A 297 9.88 7.47 12.63
CA ASP A 297 11.22 6.90 12.68
C ASP A 297 11.17 5.44 12.25
N PRO A 298 12.05 4.97 11.35
CA PRO A 298 12.04 3.59 10.87
C PRO A 298 12.27 2.56 11.98
N TYR A 299 12.83 3.01 13.14
CA TYR A 299 13.14 2.12 14.27
C TYR A 299 12.09 2.17 15.39
N THR A 300 11.12 3.06 15.32
CA THR A 300 10.05 3.15 16.34
C THR A 300 9.11 1.95 16.26
N ASN A 301 8.99 1.32 15.10
CA ASN A 301 8.12 0.17 14.88
C ASN A 301 8.90 -0.98 14.23
N SER A 302 8.97 -2.12 14.91
CA SER A 302 9.68 -3.30 14.42
C SER A 302 8.90 -4.07 13.33
N VAL A 303 7.56 -3.93 13.32
CA VAL A 303 6.67 -4.62 12.38
C VAL A 303 6.59 -3.88 11.05
N MET A 304 6.66 -2.54 11.09
CA MET A 304 6.46 -1.69 9.92
C MET A 304 7.45 -0.53 9.96
N GLN A 305 8.60 -0.69 9.31
CA GLN A 305 9.62 0.37 9.25
C GLN A 305 9.18 1.43 8.23
N TRP A 306 8.73 2.57 8.73
CA TRP A 306 8.39 3.70 7.90
C TRP A 306 9.65 4.24 7.22
N LEU A 307 9.63 4.23 5.88
CA LEU A 307 10.81 4.51 5.06
C LEU A 307 10.85 5.96 4.59
N VAL A 308 9.70 6.49 4.18
CA VAL A 308 9.60 7.84 3.62
C VAL A 308 8.28 8.52 3.98
N VAL A 309 8.33 9.84 4.01
CA VAL A 309 7.17 10.73 3.97
C VAL A 309 7.12 11.39 2.60
N LEU A 310 6.03 11.23 1.87
CA LEU A 310 5.77 12.04 0.70
C LEU A 310 5.13 13.35 1.17
N ARG A 311 5.93 14.39 1.19
CA ARG A 311 5.56 15.70 1.68
C ARG A 311 4.61 16.39 0.69
N ASN A 312 3.41 16.70 1.13
CA ASN A 312 2.42 17.42 0.34
C ASN A 312 2.86 18.88 0.10
N GLN A 313 2.90 19.29 -1.16
CA GLN A 313 3.28 20.63 -1.59
C GLN A 313 2.06 21.52 -1.88
N LEU A 314 0.85 20.96 -1.86
CA LEU A 314 -0.38 21.69 -2.15
C LEU A 314 -0.83 22.53 -0.95
N PRO A 315 -1.58 23.61 -1.19
CA PRO A 315 -2.16 24.43 -0.13
C PRO A 315 -3.25 23.70 0.66
#